data_9e39842fcbcb82ecb68c7e30271d8a86
#
_entry.id   9e39842fcbcb82ecb68c7e30271d8a86
#
_cell.length_a   1.000
_cell.length_b   1.000
_cell.length_c   1.000
_cell.angle_alpha   90.00
_cell.angle_beta   90.00
_cell.angle_gamma   90.00
#
_symmetry.space_group_name_H-M   'P 1'
#
loop_
_entity.id
_entity.type
_entity.pdbx_description
1 polymer ?
#
loop_
_entity_poly.entity_id
_entity_poly.type
_entity_poly.pdbx_seq_one_letter_code
_entity_poly.pdbx_strand_id
1 'polypeptide(L)'
;MSAQGIATEDPHLLIVDDDERLRDLLQRFLSSNGYRVSAASDAAGARALMKSMAFDLLILDVMMPGESGLDLTRAIRANTQTPILMLTARGDAEDRIAGLELGVDDYLPKPFEPRELVLRVGALLRRAVPLKQTAHGDVKMGDAVFDPQRGQLRRKGKPVKLTSSEAALLQLFAANAGRAFSRTDLCSRLGVALERSIDVQITRLRRKIEEDPKLPLYLQTVRGIGYVLVPDSVA
;
A
#
# COMPACT_ATOMS: atom_id res chain seq x y z
N MET A 1 -3.34 32.28 -24.57
CA MET A 1 -2.34 32.06 -23.47
C MET A 1 -2.51 30.64 -23.00
N SER A 2 -1.58 29.80 -23.41
CA SER A 2 -1.65 28.34 -23.30
C SER A 2 -1.42 27.90 -21.87
N ALA A 3 -2.36 27.13 -21.32
CA ALA A 3 -2.15 26.39 -20.06
C ALA A 3 -1.05 25.33 -20.32
N GLN A 4 0.13 25.56 -19.74
CA GLN A 4 1.18 24.56 -19.69
C GLN A 4 0.70 23.41 -18.80
N GLY A 5 0.29 22.31 -19.43
CA GLY A 5 0.09 21.04 -18.76
C GLY A 5 1.41 20.62 -18.14
N ILE A 6 1.42 20.42 -16.82
CA ILE A 6 2.49 19.72 -16.12
C ILE A 6 2.47 18.32 -16.70
N ALA A 7 3.47 17.99 -17.52
CA ALA A 7 3.72 16.63 -17.98
C ALA A 7 4.00 15.80 -16.71
N THR A 8 3.03 15.04 -16.26
CA THR A 8 3.27 13.99 -15.25
C THR A 8 4.17 12.97 -15.92
N GLU A 9 5.43 12.89 -15.47
CA GLU A 9 6.35 11.83 -15.92
C GLU A 9 5.67 10.47 -15.69
N ASP A 10 5.85 9.53 -16.62
CA ASP A 10 5.31 8.17 -16.48
C ASP A 10 5.81 7.55 -15.19
N PRO A 11 4.93 6.90 -14.38
CA PRO A 11 5.32 6.32 -13.10
C PRO A 11 6.47 5.33 -13.26
N HIS A 12 7.47 5.42 -12.38
CA HIS A 12 8.68 4.61 -12.42
C HIS A 12 8.56 3.39 -11.50
N LEU A 13 8.58 2.20 -12.08
CA LEU A 13 8.47 0.93 -11.39
C LEU A 13 9.83 0.26 -11.25
N LEU A 14 10.07 -0.43 -10.13
CA LEU A 14 11.21 -1.32 -9.96
C LEU A 14 10.70 -2.77 -9.86
N ILE A 15 11.19 -3.65 -10.74
CA ILE A 15 10.97 -5.10 -10.69
C ILE A 15 12.18 -5.76 -10.07
N VAL A 16 11.97 -6.66 -9.10
CA VAL A 16 13.03 -7.47 -8.50
C VAL A 16 12.59 -8.92 -8.48
N ASP A 17 13.24 -9.75 -9.31
CA ASP A 17 12.92 -11.16 -9.49
C ASP A 17 14.20 -11.84 -10.00
N ASP A 18 14.54 -13.03 -9.59
CA ASP A 18 15.75 -13.73 -10.05
C ASP A 18 15.58 -14.39 -11.42
N ASP A 19 14.33 -14.64 -11.85
CA ASP A 19 14.03 -15.16 -13.19
C ASP A 19 14.19 -14.07 -14.26
N GLU A 20 15.27 -14.15 -15.03
CA GLU A 20 15.59 -13.22 -16.12
C GLU A 20 14.47 -13.14 -17.17
N ARG A 21 13.89 -14.29 -17.54
CA ARG A 21 12.84 -14.34 -18.57
C ARG A 21 11.58 -13.62 -18.11
N LEU A 22 11.22 -13.84 -16.85
CA LEU A 22 10.07 -13.15 -16.26
C LEU A 22 10.33 -11.65 -16.12
N ARG A 23 11.52 -11.23 -15.67
CA ARG A 23 11.89 -9.81 -15.61
C ARG A 23 11.77 -9.13 -16.96
N ASP A 24 12.34 -9.73 -18.02
CA ASP A 24 12.29 -9.20 -19.38
C ASP A 24 10.86 -9.09 -19.92
N LEU A 25 10.04 -10.10 -19.66
CA LEU A 25 8.63 -10.11 -20.05
C LEU A 25 7.86 -8.97 -19.36
N LEU A 26 8.01 -8.88 -18.05
CA LEU A 26 7.34 -7.87 -17.23
C LEU A 26 7.81 -6.45 -17.61
N GLN A 27 9.10 -6.25 -17.83
CA GLN A 27 9.65 -4.96 -18.23
C GLN A 27 9.06 -4.50 -19.55
N ARG A 28 9.04 -5.33 -20.59
CA ARG A 28 8.44 -5.01 -21.88
C ARG A 28 6.94 -4.73 -21.76
N PHE A 29 6.24 -5.60 -21.04
CA PHE A 29 4.80 -5.50 -20.89
C PHE A 29 4.38 -4.23 -20.14
N LEU A 30 5.01 -3.92 -19.02
CA LEU A 30 4.70 -2.70 -18.25
C LEU A 30 5.12 -1.44 -19.01
N SER A 31 6.26 -1.46 -19.73
CA SER A 31 6.67 -0.34 -20.57
C SER A 31 5.65 -0.08 -21.70
N SER A 32 5.11 -1.13 -22.32
CA SER A 32 4.05 -0.97 -23.34
C SER A 32 2.72 -0.44 -22.78
N ASN A 33 2.55 -0.49 -21.44
CA ASN A 33 1.39 0.05 -20.72
C ASN A 33 1.63 1.45 -20.11
N GLY A 34 2.71 2.16 -20.51
CA GLY A 34 2.96 3.54 -20.13
C GLY A 34 3.68 3.71 -18.79
N TYR A 35 4.47 2.74 -18.37
CA TYR A 35 5.30 2.83 -17.17
C TYR A 35 6.78 2.91 -17.55
N ARG A 36 7.57 3.69 -16.83
CA ARG A 36 9.03 3.54 -16.81
C ARG A 36 9.38 2.34 -15.94
N VAL A 37 10.29 1.48 -16.39
CA VAL A 37 10.59 0.24 -15.65
C VAL A 37 12.08 0.03 -15.55
N SER A 38 12.57 -0.11 -14.32
CA SER A 38 13.91 -0.63 -14.00
C SER A 38 13.77 -2.04 -13.44
N ALA A 39 14.81 -2.86 -13.61
CA ALA A 39 14.81 -4.22 -13.13
C ALA A 39 16.12 -4.56 -12.40
N ALA A 40 16.02 -5.41 -11.38
CA ALA A 40 17.14 -5.98 -10.65
C ALA A 40 16.94 -7.49 -10.48
N SER A 41 18.03 -8.26 -10.43
CA SER A 41 17.99 -9.71 -10.25
C SER A 41 17.93 -10.15 -8.79
N ASP A 42 18.19 -9.23 -7.86
CA ASP A 42 18.34 -9.53 -6.44
C ASP A 42 18.18 -8.29 -5.57
N ALA A 43 18.17 -8.48 -4.26
CA ALA A 43 18.01 -7.42 -3.29
C ALA A 43 19.16 -6.39 -3.29
N ALA A 44 20.39 -6.81 -3.60
CA ALA A 44 21.55 -5.91 -3.63
C ALA A 44 21.45 -4.94 -4.82
N GLY A 45 21.09 -5.45 -6.00
CA GLY A 45 20.82 -4.65 -7.19
C GLY A 45 19.66 -3.69 -6.98
N ALA A 46 18.57 -4.15 -6.33
CA ALA A 46 17.44 -3.31 -5.98
C ALA A 46 17.88 -2.11 -5.11
N ARG A 47 18.65 -2.36 -4.04
CA ARG A 47 19.18 -1.30 -3.17
C ARG A 47 20.10 -0.32 -3.90
N ALA A 48 20.93 -0.82 -4.82
CA ALA A 48 21.79 0.05 -5.62
C ALA A 48 20.97 1.01 -6.48
N LEU A 49 19.91 0.52 -7.13
CA LEU A 49 19.00 1.34 -7.92
C LEU A 49 18.22 2.33 -7.04
N MET A 50 17.70 1.92 -5.88
CA MET A 50 16.97 2.77 -4.95
C MET A 50 17.82 3.88 -4.32
N LYS A 51 19.14 3.76 -4.30
CA LYS A 51 20.06 4.84 -3.87
C LYS A 51 20.18 5.94 -4.92
N SER A 52 20.05 5.60 -6.19
CA SER A 52 20.28 6.52 -7.32
C SER A 52 18.99 7.05 -7.95
N MET A 53 17.87 6.37 -7.74
CA MET A 53 16.59 6.70 -8.38
C MET A 53 15.43 6.58 -7.38
N ALA A 54 14.39 7.40 -7.58
CA ALA A 54 13.11 7.24 -6.91
C ALA A 54 12.19 6.31 -7.72
N PHE A 55 11.40 5.51 -7.02
CA PHE A 55 10.42 4.62 -7.61
C PHE A 55 9.03 4.89 -7.01
N ASP A 56 8.02 4.84 -7.87
CA ASP A 56 6.62 5.05 -7.47
C ASP A 56 5.96 3.75 -6.97
N LEU A 57 6.50 2.58 -7.37
CA LEU A 57 6.05 1.27 -6.94
C LEU A 57 7.15 0.22 -7.11
N LEU A 58 7.21 -0.73 -6.18
CA LEU A 58 8.12 -1.87 -6.23
C LEU A 58 7.33 -3.16 -6.49
N ILE A 59 7.82 -3.99 -7.40
CA ILE A 59 7.29 -5.34 -7.69
C ILE A 59 8.40 -6.31 -7.29
N LEU A 60 8.17 -7.10 -6.23
CA LEU A 60 9.20 -7.94 -5.63
C LEU A 60 8.78 -9.40 -5.68
N ASP A 61 9.66 -10.28 -6.11
CA ASP A 61 9.47 -11.72 -5.88
C ASP A 61 9.73 -12.06 -4.42
N VAL A 62 8.91 -12.93 -3.84
CA VAL A 62 9.14 -13.49 -2.50
C VAL A 62 10.41 -14.34 -2.47
N MET A 63 10.54 -15.23 -3.46
CA MET A 63 11.55 -16.30 -3.49
C MET A 63 12.75 -15.85 -4.33
N MET A 64 13.71 -15.20 -3.71
CA MET A 64 14.98 -14.85 -4.37
C MET A 64 16.16 -15.51 -3.65
N PRO A 65 17.22 -15.92 -4.38
CA PRO A 65 18.42 -16.46 -3.77
C PRO A 65 19.11 -15.47 -2.83
N GLY A 66 19.52 -15.94 -1.67
CA GLY A 66 20.20 -15.14 -0.65
C GLY A 66 19.24 -14.36 0.22
N GLU A 67 18.84 -13.17 -0.18
CA GLU A 67 17.88 -12.33 0.56
C GLU A 67 16.49 -12.40 -0.07
N SER A 68 15.50 -12.82 0.70
CA SER A 68 14.11 -12.91 0.24
C SER A 68 13.49 -11.53 -0.01
N GLY A 69 12.42 -11.49 -0.84
CA GLY A 69 11.64 -10.27 -1.03
C GLY A 69 11.01 -9.75 0.26
N LEU A 70 10.70 -10.63 1.20
CA LEU A 70 10.18 -10.25 2.52
C LEU A 70 11.26 -9.57 3.38
N ASP A 71 12.50 -10.06 3.36
CA ASP A 71 13.61 -9.44 4.08
C ASP A 71 13.98 -8.10 3.48
N LEU A 72 14.01 -8.01 2.15
CA LEU A 72 14.17 -6.74 1.45
C LEU A 72 13.07 -5.75 1.85
N THR A 73 11.81 -6.19 1.87
CA THR A 73 10.67 -5.35 2.30
C THR A 73 10.86 -4.83 3.71
N ARG A 74 11.23 -5.69 4.66
CA ARG A 74 11.51 -5.29 6.05
C ARG A 74 12.59 -4.21 6.12
N ALA A 75 13.68 -4.37 5.37
CA ALA A 75 14.78 -3.42 5.35
C ALA A 75 14.38 -2.05 4.74
N ILE A 76 13.63 -2.03 3.63
CA ILE A 76 13.28 -0.78 2.95
C ILE A 76 12.13 -0.03 3.65
N ARG A 77 11.24 -0.73 4.36
CA ARG A 77 10.13 -0.10 5.12
C ARG A 77 10.60 0.80 6.26
N ALA A 78 11.83 0.66 6.71
CA ALA A 78 12.43 1.61 7.65
C ALA A 78 12.54 3.02 7.05
N ASN A 79 12.73 3.13 5.72
CA ASN A 79 13.09 4.39 5.04
C ASN A 79 12.05 4.86 4.01
N THR A 80 11.21 4.00 3.45
CA THR A 80 10.25 4.37 2.41
C THR A 80 8.85 3.81 2.65
N GLN A 81 7.86 4.54 2.13
CA GLN A 81 6.45 4.15 2.08
C GLN A 81 6.00 3.80 0.65
N THR A 82 6.95 3.72 -0.28
CA THR A 82 6.67 3.33 -1.68
C THR A 82 5.82 2.06 -1.72
N PRO A 83 4.73 2.01 -2.48
CA PRO A 83 3.89 0.82 -2.60
C PRO A 83 4.69 -0.41 -3.03
N ILE A 84 4.38 -1.56 -2.42
CA ILE A 84 5.00 -2.85 -2.75
C ILE A 84 3.93 -3.84 -3.18
N LEU A 85 4.06 -4.34 -4.40
CA LEU A 85 3.36 -5.51 -4.89
C LEU A 85 4.30 -6.73 -4.82
N MET A 86 3.90 -7.75 -4.07
CA MET A 86 4.70 -8.97 -3.92
C MET A 86 4.22 -10.04 -4.91
N LEU A 87 5.14 -10.62 -5.67
CA LEU A 87 4.90 -11.81 -6.47
C LEU A 87 5.20 -13.05 -5.60
N THR A 88 4.30 -14.03 -5.57
CA THR A 88 4.46 -15.19 -4.69
C THR A 88 4.07 -16.49 -5.38
N ALA A 89 4.71 -17.60 -5.03
CA ALA A 89 4.27 -18.92 -5.47
C ALA A 89 2.87 -19.23 -4.90
N ARG A 90 2.11 -20.04 -5.64
CA ARG A 90 0.74 -20.43 -5.26
C ARG A 90 0.80 -21.38 -4.06
N GLY A 91 0.32 -20.95 -2.89
CA GLY A 91 0.21 -21.84 -1.72
C GLY A 91 0.68 -21.27 -0.39
N ASP A 92 1.56 -20.27 -0.38
CA ASP A 92 2.16 -19.75 0.85
C ASP A 92 1.25 -18.75 1.57
N ALA A 93 0.21 -19.29 2.25
CA ALA A 93 -0.71 -18.46 3.02
C ALA A 93 0.01 -17.83 4.24
N GLU A 94 1.00 -18.51 4.81
CA GLU A 94 1.79 -18.03 5.94
C GLU A 94 2.72 -16.88 5.52
N ASP A 95 3.43 -17.01 4.42
CA ASP A 95 4.28 -15.95 3.85
C ASP A 95 3.48 -14.70 3.48
N ARG A 96 2.26 -14.88 2.99
CA ARG A 96 1.37 -13.75 2.68
C ARG A 96 0.91 -13.01 3.93
N ILE A 97 0.64 -13.70 5.03
CA ILE A 97 0.28 -13.09 6.31
C ILE A 97 1.50 -12.35 6.88
N ALA A 98 2.65 -13.01 6.93
CA ALA A 98 3.90 -12.42 7.41
C ALA A 98 4.28 -11.15 6.60
N GLY A 99 4.18 -11.21 5.29
CA GLY A 99 4.52 -10.06 4.45
C GLY A 99 3.50 -8.92 4.53
N LEU A 100 2.21 -9.22 4.69
CA LEU A 100 1.22 -8.19 5.01
C LEU A 100 1.54 -7.54 6.36
N GLU A 101 2.02 -8.27 7.34
CA GLU A 101 2.51 -7.72 8.61
C GLU A 101 3.77 -6.86 8.45
N LEU A 102 4.62 -7.14 7.46
CA LEU A 102 5.83 -6.38 7.16
C LEU A 102 5.61 -5.10 6.36
N GLY A 103 4.42 -4.87 5.80
CA GLY A 103 4.14 -3.65 5.05
C GLY A 103 3.96 -3.82 3.55
N VAL A 104 3.87 -5.04 3.04
CA VAL A 104 3.44 -5.29 1.66
C VAL A 104 2.02 -4.75 1.44
N ASP A 105 1.79 -4.08 0.33
CA ASP A 105 0.51 -3.42 0.04
C ASP A 105 -0.47 -4.32 -0.71
N ASP A 106 0.03 -5.23 -1.57
CA ASP A 106 -0.77 -6.23 -2.26
C ASP A 106 0.08 -7.44 -2.67
N TYR A 107 -0.58 -8.56 -3.02
CA TYR A 107 0.03 -9.81 -3.47
C TYR A 107 -0.56 -10.28 -4.78
N LEU A 108 0.31 -10.82 -5.65
CA LEU A 108 -0.07 -11.43 -6.92
C LEU A 108 0.52 -12.85 -6.98
N PRO A 109 -0.30 -13.91 -6.88
CA PRO A 109 0.16 -15.29 -6.97
C PRO A 109 0.66 -15.64 -8.39
N LYS A 110 1.80 -16.31 -8.49
CA LYS A 110 2.29 -16.92 -9.74
C LYS A 110 1.62 -18.31 -9.93
N PRO A 111 1.17 -18.68 -11.15
CA PRO A 111 1.15 -17.89 -12.37
C PRO A 111 -0.01 -16.89 -12.38
N PHE A 112 0.19 -15.73 -13.00
CA PHE A 112 -0.78 -14.66 -13.10
C PHE A 112 -0.98 -14.18 -14.55
N GLU A 113 -2.13 -13.59 -14.79
CA GLU A 113 -2.40 -12.94 -16.07
C GLU A 113 -1.73 -11.55 -16.12
N PRO A 114 -1.01 -11.20 -17.21
CA PRO A 114 -0.36 -9.89 -17.33
C PRO A 114 -1.32 -8.70 -17.11
N ARG A 115 -2.57 -8.85 -17.54
CA ARG A 115 -3.61 -7.83 -17.33
C ARG A 115 -3.93 -7.61 -15.84
N GLU A 116 -3.90 -8.68 -15.03
CA GLU A 116 -4.11 -8.57 -13.58
C GLU A 116 -2.99 -7.75 -12.92
N LEU A 117 -1.74 -7.98 -13.33
CA LEU A 117 -0.60 -7.20 -12.85
C LEU A 117 -0.81 -5.69 -13.11
N VAL A 118 -1.16 -5.29 -14.34
CA VAL A 118 -1.37 -3.86 -14.69
C VAL A 118 -2.51 -3.26 -13.86
N LEU A 119 -3.61 -3.99 -13.66
CA LEU A 119 -4.72 -3.50 -12.84
C LEU A 119 -4.30 -3.27 -11.39
N ARG A 120 -3.49 -4.16 -10.80
CA ARG A 120 -2.98 -4.03 -9.43
C ARG A 120 -1.97 -2.89 -9.30
N VAL A 121 -1.02 -2.79 -10.24
CA VAL A 121 -0.07 -1.67 -10.31
C VAL A 121 -0.82 -0.35 -10.37
N GLY A 122 -1.79 -0.20 -11.28
CA GLY A 122 -2.61 1.01 -11.37
C GLY A 122 -3.41 1.31 -10.11
N ALA A 123 -3.92 0.29 -9.42
CA ALA A 123 -4.63 0.45 -8.15
C ALA A 123 -3.70 0.95 -7.04
N LEU A 124 -2.49 0.41 -6.94
CA LEU A 124 -1.48 0.80 -5.96
C LEU A 124 -0.99 2.23 -6.18
N LEU A 125 -0.71 2.59 -7.44
CA LEU A 125 -0.27 3.95 -7.80
C LEU A 125 -1.34 5.00 -7.51
N ARG A 126 -2.62 4.71 -7.80
CA ARG A 126 -3.73 5.62 -7.46
C ARG A 126 -3.85 5.86 -5.95
N ARG A 127 -3.53 4.88 -5.11
CA ARG A 127 -3.52 5.03 -3.64
C ARG A 127 -2.36 5.88 -3.14
N ALA A 128 -1.23 5.86 -3.84
CA ALA A 128 -0.07 6.68 -3.52
C ALA A 128 -0.31 8.18 -3.82
N VAL A 129 -1.25 8.49 -4.71
CA VAL A 129 -1.72 9.87 -4.93
C VAL A 129 -2.75 10.21 -3.86
N PRO A 130 -2.57 11.28 -3.07
CA PRO A 130 -3.57 11.70 -2.09
C PRO A 130 -4.93 11.88 -2.78
N LEU A 131 -5.92 11.12 -2.38
CA LEU A 131 -7.30 11.31 -2.83
C LEU A 131 -7.71 12.75 -2.47
N LYS A 132 -7.93 13.61 -3.48
CA LYS A 132 -8.62 14.88 -3.31
C LYS A 132 -10.07 14.57 -2.93
N GLN A 133 -10.31 14.21 -1.68
CA GLN A 133 -11.64 14.07 -1.12
C GLN A 133 -11.75 14.91 0.13
N THR A 134 -12.81 15.65 0.17
CA THR A 134 -13.31 16.65 1.04
C THR A 134 -13.56 16.20 2.49
N ALA A 135 -12.51 15.79 3.21
CA ALA A 135 -12.51 15.95 4.65
C ALA A 135 -11.81 17.28 4.91
N HIS A 136 -12.57 18.31 5.23
CA HIS A 136 -12.03 19.60 5.65
C HIS A 136 -11.70 19.48 7.14
N GLY A 137 -10.40 19.30 7.45
CA GLY A 137 -9.86 19.37 8.79
C GLY A 137 -9.30 18.08 9.36
N ASP A 138 -8.65 18.24 10.51
CA ASP A 138 -7.99 17.14 11.23
C ASP A 138 -9.02 16.20 11.86
N VAL A 139 -8.78 14.89 11.75
CA VAL A 139 -9.60 13.83 12.37
C VAL A 139 -8.94 13.40 13.67
N LYS A 140 -9.59 13.66 14.79
CA LYS A 140 -9.07 13.32 16.12
C LYS A 140 -9.59 11.98 16.61
N MET A 141 -8.67 11.18 17.14
CA MET A 141 -8.88 9.83 17.68
C MET A 141 -8.03 9.70 18.96
N GLY A 142 -8.48 10.27 20.06
CA GLY A 142 -7.73 10.40 21.32
C GLY A 142 -6.40 11.14 21.12
N ASP A 143 -5.30 10.46 21.39
CA ASP A 143 -3.94 10.97 21.20
C ASP A 143 -3.47 10.98 19.73
N ALA A 144 -4.24 10.35 18.84
CA ALA A 144 -3.96 10.30 17.42
C ALA A 144 -4.73 11.39 16.66
N VAL A 145 -4.03 12.07 15.76
CA VAL A 145 -4.60 13.11 14.88
C VAL A 145 -4.16 12.80 13.45
N PHE A 146 -5.13 12.65 12.57
CA PHE A 146 -4.90 12.38 11.17
C PHE A 146 -5.27 13.57 10.30
N ASP A 147 -4.32 14.03 9.49
CA ASP A 147 -4.54 15.03 8.43
C ASP A 147 -4.88 14.30 7.13
N PRO A 148 -6.16 14.28 6.70
CA PRO A 148 -6.57 13.56 5.50
C PRO A 148 -6.01 14.17 4.21
N GLN A 149 -5.72 15.48 4.18
CA GLN A 149 -5.22 16.18 3.00
C GLN A 149 -3.77 15.78 2.72
N ARG A 150 -2.96 15.65 3.79
CA ARG A 150 -1.56 15.27 3.69
C ARG A 150 -1.33 13.77 3.85
N GLY A 151 -2.34 13.01 4.26
CA GLY A 151 -2.21 11.59 4.59
C GLY A 151 -1.27 11.33 5.78
N GLN A 152 -1.15 12.30 6.70
CA GLN A 152 -0.22 12.26 7.81
C GLN A 152 -0.93 11.95 9.13
N LEU A 153 -0.38 10.99 9.86
CA LEU A 153 -0.82 10.63 11.19
C LEU A 153 0.19 11.13 12.22
N ARG A 154 -0.30 11.73 13.29
CA ARG A 154 0.47 12.08 14.49
C ARG A 154 -0.14 11.40 15.70
N ARG A 155 0.68 10.96 16.64
CA ARG A 155 0.23 10.45 17.92
C ARG A 155 1.05 11.09 19.04
N LYS A 156 0.38 11.69 20.02
CA LYS A 156 1.03 12.50 21.07
C LYS A 156 1.97 13.57 20.48
N GLY A 157 1.54 14.20 19.38
CA GLY A 157 2.32 15.21 18.64
C GLY A 157 3.47 14.68 17.78
N LYS A 158 3.83 13.38 17.87
CA LYS A 158 4.92 12.78 17.10
C LYS A 158 4.37 12.15 15.79
N PRO A 159 5.10 12.29 14.67
CA PRO A 159 4.67 11.68 13.40
C PRO A 159 4.71 10.15 13.48
N VAL A 160 3.66 9.51 12.94
CA VAL A 160 3.54 8.05 12.81
C VAL A 160 3.53 7.70 11.34
N LYS A 161 4.45 6.85 10.91
CA LYS A 161 4.55 6.42 9.51
C LYS A 161 3.37 5.52 9.13
N LEU A 162 2.69 5.87 8.04
CA LEU A 162 1.68 5.05 7.39
C LEU A 162 2.24 4.51 6.07
N THR A 163 1.90 3.28 5.70
CA THR A 163 2.07 2.82 4.31
C THR A 163 1.03 3.51 3.42
N SER A 164 1.24 3.48 2.10
CA SER A 164 0.28 4.08 1.15
C SER A 164 -1.12 3.47 1.29
N SER A 165 -1.21 2.15 1.50
CA SER A 165 -2.49 1.46 1.71
C SER A 165 -3.15 1.82 3.03
N GLU A 166 -2.38 1.96 4.12
CA GLU A 166 -2.91 2.41 5.41
C GLU A 166 -3.41 3.85 5.36
N ALA A 167 -2.68 4.74 4.66
CA ALA A 167 -3.09 6.12 4.47
C ALA A 167 -4.38 6.21 3.66
N ALA A 168 -4.47 5.49 2.53
CA ALA A 168 -5.66 5.45 1.69
C ALA A 168 -6.89 4.89 2.44
N LEU A 169 -6.70 3.82 3.23
CA LEU A 169 -7.76 3.24 4.04
C LEU A 169 -8.24 4.22 5.11
N LEU A 170 -7.32 4.89 5.80
CA LEU A 170 -7.67 5.88 6.83
C LEU A 170 -8.31 7.13 6.22
N GLN A 171 -7.86 7.60 5.04
CA GLN A 171 -8.50 8.68 4.28
C GLN A 171 -9.94 8.33 3.89
N LEU A 172 -10.18 7.10 3.39
CA LEU A 172 -11.52 6.65 3.04
C LEU A 172 -12.46 6.67 4.25
N PHE A 173 -12.00 6.20 5.40
CA PHE A 173 -12.77 6.22 6.63
C PHE A 173 -12.98 7.65 7.15
N ALA A 174 -11.96 8.50 7.11
CA ALA A 174 -12.02 9.89 7.55
C ALA A 174 -13.06 10.69 6.74
N ALA A 175 -13.07 10.51 5.42
CA ALA A 175 -14.04 11.12 4.52
C ALA A 175 -15.49 10.63 4.74
N ASN A 176 -15.66 9.51 5.45
CA ASN A 176 -16.96 8.87 5.71
C ASN A 176 -17.10 8.46 7.19
N ALA A 177 -16.69 9.34 8.10
CA ALA A 177 -16.77 9.07 9.53
C ALA A 177 -18.19 8.68 9.97
N GLY A 178 -18.28 7.64 10.81
CA GLY A 178 -19.56 7.08 11.26
C GLY A 178 -20.23 6.12 10.26
N ARG A 179 -19.74 6.00 9.03
CA ARG A 179 -20.27 5.05 8.04
C ARG A 179 -19.54 3.71 8.12
N ALA A 180 -20.29 2.62 8.24
CA ALA A 180 -19.74 1.27 8.14
C ALA A 180 -19.52 0.85 6.69
N PHE A 181 -18.41 0.18 6.44
CA PHE A 181 -18.06 -0.42 5.14
C PHE A 181 -17.86 -1.92 5.28
N SER A 182 -18.40 -2.68 4.32
CA SER A 182 -18.09 -4.10 4.22
C SER A 182 -16.64 -4.33 3.73
N ARG A 183 -16.10 -5.54 3.96
CA ARG A 183 -14.80 -5.92 3.42
C ARG A 183 -14.76 -5.82 1.90
N THR A 184 -15.83 -6.29 1.26
CA THR A 184 -16.00 -6.22 -0.20
C THR A 184 -16.02 -4.78 -0.72
N ASP A 185 -16.74 -3.86 -0.03
CA ASP A 185 -16.74 -2.44 -0.38
C ASP A 185 -15.34 -1.81 -0.24
N LEU A 186 -14.64 -2.13 0.83
CA LEU A 186 -13.28 -1.64 1.05
C LEU A 186 -12.32 -2.18 -0.02
N CYS A 187 -12.42 -3.47 -0.36
CA CYS A 187 -11.65 -4.07 -1.45
C CYS A 187 -11.91 -3.35 -2.78
N SER A 188 -13.16 -3.15 -3.14
CA SER A 188 -13.56 -2.50 -4.39
C SER A 188 -13.05 -1.05 -4.47
N ARG A 189 -13.25 -0.26 -3.41
CA ARG A 189 -12.87 1.16 -3.36
C ARG A 189 -11.36 1.37 -3.34
N LEU A 190 -10.65 0.48 -2.65
CA LEU A 190 -9.19 0.53 -2.52
C LEU A 190 -8.47 -0.31 -3.58
N GLY A 191 -9.20 -1.03 -4.45
CA GLY A 191 -8.62 -1.91 -5.45
C GLY A 191 -7.79 -3.05 -4.81
N VAL A 192 -8.17 -3.53 -3.62
CA VAL A 192 -7.52 -4.67 -2.95
C VAL A 192 -8.21 -5.95 -3.38
N ALA A 193 -7.45 -6.95 -3.81
CA ALA A 193 -8.02 -8.19 -4.32
C ALA A 193 -8.53 -9.15 -3.25
N LEU A 194 -8.03 -9.03 -2.01
CA LEU A 194 -8.31 -9.98 -0.94
C LEU A 194 -8.88 -9.29 0.30
N GLU A 195 -10.04 -9.70 0.75
CA GLU A 195 -10.68 -9.19 1.97
C GLU A 195 -9.79 -9.36 3.21
N ARG A 196 -9.02 -10.45 3.28
CA ARG A 196 -8.07 -10.69 4.37
C ARG A 196 -6.97 -9.62 4.45
N SER A 197 -6.58 -9.01 3.33
CA SER A 197 -5.63 -7.89 3.32
C SER A 197 -6.22 -6.67 4.04
N ILE A 198 -7.52 -6.45 3.94
CA ILE A 198 -8.22 -5.39 4.69
C ILE A 198 -8.12 -5.65 6.20
N ASP A 199 -8.38 -6.88 6.65
CA ASP A 199 -8.34 -7.23 8.09
C ASP A 199 -6.94 -6.99 8.68
N VAL A 200 -5.89 -7.30 7.92
CA VAL A 200 -4.50 -7.03 8.33
C VAL A 200 -4.23 -5.52 8.40
N GLN A 201 -4.66 -4.76 7.39
CA GLN A 201 -4.49 -3.30 7.40
C GLN A 201 -5.25 -2.63 8.56
N ILE A 202 -6.47 -3.07 8.85
CA ILE A 202 -7.24 -2.64 10.02
C ILE A 202 -6.48 -2.93 11.33
N THR A 203 -5.94 -4.13 11.46
CA THR A 203 -5.16 -4.51 12.65
C THR A 203 -3.94 -3.62 12.84
N ARG A 204 -3.24 -3.27 11.75
CA ARG A 204 -2.09 -2.37 11.77
C ARG A 204 -2.49 -0.94 12.11
N LEU A 205 -3.56 -0.42 11.50
CA LEU A 205 -4.06 0.92 11.80
C LEU A 205 -4.44 1.02 13.28
N ARG A 206 -5.13 0.01 13.84
CA ARG A 206 -5.45 -0.02 15.27
C ARG A 206 -4.21 0.11 16.16
N ARG A 207 -3.13 -0.58 15.85
CA ARG A 207 -1.85 -0.44 16.59
C ARG A 207 -1.29 1.00 16.56
N LYS A 208 -1.63 1.78 15.53
CA LYS A 208 -1.15 3.14 15.34
C LYS A 208 -2.06 4.21 15.93
N ILE A 209 -3.38 3.99 15.95
CA ILE A 209 -4.37 4.99 16.37
C ILE A 209 -5.01 4.70 17.73
N GLU A 210 -5.16 3.41 18.11
CA GLU A 210 -5.82 3.01 19.35
C GLU A 210 -4.85 3.00 20.54
N GLU A 211 -5.36 3.22 21.73
CA GLU A 211 -4.61 3.00 22.95
C GLU A 211 -4.46 1.50 23.24
N ASP A 212 -5.55 0.74 23.17
CA ASP A 212 -5.54 -0.73 23.15
C ASP A 212 -6.11 -1.25 21.82
N PRO A 213 -5.26 -1.83 20.94
CA PRO A 213 -5.70 -2.38 19.66
C PRO A 213 -6.71 -3.54 19.77
N LYS A 214 -6.80 -4.19 20.94
CA LYS A 214 -7.74 -5.30 21.19
C LYS A 214 -9.13 -4.79 21.59
N LEU A 215 -9.20 -3.57 22.12
CA LEU A 215 -10.44 -2.89 22.51
C LEU A 215 -10.57 -1.57 21.73
N PRO A 216 -10.74 -1.61 20.38
CA PRO A 216 -10.71 -0.42 19.55
C PRO A 216 -11.89 0.49 19.85
N LEU A 217 -11.60 1.76 20.14
CA LEU A 217 -12.59 2.80 20.37
C LEU A 217 -12.95 3.54 19.10
N TYR A 218 -11.98 3.74 18.21
CA TYR A 218 -12.14 4.56 16.99
C TYR A 218 -12.39 3.71 15.76
N LEU A 219 -11.54 2.74 15.44
CA LEU A 219 -11.70 1.88 14.28
C LEU A 219 -12.38 0.56 14.69
N GLN A 220 -13.70 0.62 14.78
CA GLN A 220 -14.51 -0.45 15.33
C GLN A 220 -14.87 -1.53 14.30
N THR A 221 -15.18 -2.74 14.81
CA THR A 221 -15.79 -3.81 14.01
C THR A 221 -17.30 -3.79 14.21
N VAL A 222 -18.05 -3.69 13.11
CA VAL A 222 -19.50 -3.85 13.10
C VAL A 222 -19.81 -5.30 12.70
N ARG A 223 -20.27 -6.10 13.66
CA ARG A 223 -20.55 -7.54 13.45
C ARG A 223 -21.52 -7.74 12.29
N GLY A 224 -21.20 -8.66 11.39
CA GLY A 224 -21.99 -8.97 10.21
C GLY A 224 -21.91 -7.95 9.07
N ILE A 225 -21.25 -6.79 9.27
CA ILE A 225 -21.12 -5.74 8.25
C ILE A 225 -19.66 -5.55 7.86
N GLY A 226 -18.79 -5.12 8.78
CA GLY A 226 -17.39 -4.82 8.47
C GLY A 226 -16.77 -3.85 9.47
N TYR A 227 -16.32 -2.66 9.01
CA TYR A 227 -15.58 -1.71 9.82
C TYR A 227 -16.13 -0.29 9.70
N VAL A 228 -15.99 0.48 10.78
CA VAL A 228 -16.39 1.89 10.86
C VAL A 228 -15.34 2.69 11.63
N LEU A 229 -15.07 3.92 11.21
CA LEU A 229 -14.30 4.89 11.98
C LEU A 229 -15.26 5.83 12.71
N VAL A 230 -15.12 5.91 14.03
CA VAL A 230 -15.89 6.82 14.90
C VAL A 230 -14.89 7.72 15.62
N PRO A 231 -14.48 8.86 15.02
CA PRO A 231 -13.53 9.79 15.65
C PRO A 231 -14.20 10.64 16.73
N ASP A 232 -13.39 11.25 17.60
CA ASP A 232 -13.89 12.21 18.61
C ASP A 232 -14.44 13.48 17.94
N SER A 233 -13.75 13.95 16.88
CA SER A 233 -14.18 15.10 16.08
C SER A 233 -13.57 15.06 14.69
N VAL A 234 -14.30 15.65 13.74
CA VAL A 234 -13.80 16.01 12.39
C VAL A 234 -13.89 17.54 12.34
N ALA A 235 -12.74 18.22 12.28
CA ALA A 235 -12.66 19.69 12.35
C ALA A 235 -12.93 20.31 10.96
#